data_407f47196a954fe1ad9cad723e173115
#
_entry.id   407f47196a954fe1ad9cad723e173115
#
_cell.length_a   1.000
_cell.length_b   1.000
_cell.length_c   1.000
_cell.angle_alpha   90.00
_cell.angle_beta   90.00
_cell.angle_gamma   90.00
#
_symmetry.space_group_name_H-M   'P 1'
#
loop_
_entity.id
_entity.type
_entity.pdbx_description
1 polymer ?
#
loop_
_entity_poly.entity_id
_entity_poly.type
_entity_poly.pdbx_seq_one_letter_code
_entity_poly.pdbx_strand_id
1 'polypeptide(L)'
;MRAVVTRVKNASVEIDGAIHGEIGTGFLVLLGVHTDDTAAQAEKIADKICGLRVFEDENGKMNLNPIAANAANLLIISQFTLFADCRSRRPGFTEAARPETAIPLYEAVIDLCRQRGFHVETGVFGADMQVRSQNDGPVTILLDTKEL
;
A
#
# COMPACT_ATOMS: atom_id res chain seq x y z
N MET A 1 4.27 -9.88 5.28
CA MET A 1 3.81 -8.50 4.94
C MET A 1 2.54 -8.61 4.13
N ARG A 2 1.60 -7.74 4.39
CA ARG A 2 0.32 -7.67 3.65
C ARG A 2 0.11 -6.29 3.09
N ALA A 3 -0.50 -6.21 1.90
CA ALA A 3 -0.93 -4.95 1.34
C ALA A 3 -2.34 -5.08 0.76
N VAL A 4 -3.13 -4.04 0.96
CA VAL A 4 -4.38 -3.84 0.22
C VAL A 4 -4.11 -2.75 -0.80
N VAL A 5 -4.16 -3.10 -2.08
CA VAL A 5 -3.83 -2.21 -3.20
C VAL A 5 -5.11 -1.87 -3.93
N THR A 6 -5.46 -0.59 -3.93
CA THR A 6 -6.65 -0.08 -4.58
C THR A 6 -6.25 0.79 -5.78
N ARG A 7 -6.76 0.47 -6.96
CA ARG A 7 -6.61 1.34 -8.13
C ARG A 7 -7.50 2.57 -7.96
N VAL A 8 -6.91 3.75 -8.03
CA VAL A 8 -7.61 5.00 -7.74
C VAL A 8 -7.46 6.03 -8.86
N LYS A 9 -8.45 6.90 -9.01
CA LYS A 9 -8.33 8.14 -9.79
C LYS A 9 -7.68 9.25 -8.98
N ASN A 10 -7.86 9.23 -7.68
CA ASN A 10 -7.22 10.10 -6.72
C ASN A 10 -7.30 9.48 -5.32
N ALA A 11 -6.36 9.83 -4.46
CA ALA A 11 -6.39 9.49 -3.05
C ALA A 11 -5.65 10.56 -2.25
N SER A 12 -6.04 10.74 -1.00
CA SER A 12 -5.40 11.69 -0.10
C SER A 12 -5.41 11.20 1.33
N VAL A 13 -4.48 11.70 2.13
CA VAL A 13 -4.43 11.49 3.57
C VAL A 13 -4.41 12.83 4.28
N GLU A 14 -5.32 13.00 5.24
CA GLU A 14 -5.46 14.19 6.07
C GLU A 14 -5.05 13.88 7.50
N ILE A 15 -4.23 14.75 8.08
CA ILE A 15 -3.76 14.67 9.46
C ILE A 15 -3.99 16.03 10.10
N ASP A 16 -4.67 16.04 11.26
CA ASP A 16 -5.00 17.29 11.99
C ASP A 16 -5.68 18.36 11.13
N GLY A 17 -6.59 17.92 10.25
CA GLY A 17 -7.37 18.80 9.39
C GLY A 17 -6.66 19.33 8.14
N ALA A 18 -5.42 18.89 7.88
CA ALA A 18 -4.62 19.29 6.71
C ALA A 18 -4.24 18.11 5.84
N ILE A 19 -4.25 18.29 4.53
CA ILE A 19 -3.77 17.27 3.58
C ILE A 19 -2.26 17.13 3.77
N HIS A 20 -1.84 15.90 4.11
CA HIS A 20 -0.43 15.54 4.28
C HIS A 20 0.17 14.99 2.99
N GLY A 21 -0.59 14.22 2.24
CA GLY A 21 -0.19 13.65 0.96
C GLY A 21 -1.40 13.39 0.08
N GLU A 22 -1.20 13.50 -1.22
CA GLU A 22 -2.24 13.18 -2.21
C GLU A 22 -1.63 12.75 -3.54
N ILE A 23 -2.37 11.92 -4.26
CA ILE A 23 -2.01 11.43 -5.58
C ILE A 23 -3.18 11.53 -6.55
N GLY A 24 -2.87 11.58 -7.85
CA GLY A 24 -3.84 11.35 -8.92
C GLY A 24 -3.97 9.85 -9.21
N THR A 25 -4.06 9.51 -10.49
CA THR A 25 -4.21 8.11 -10.94
C THR A 25 -3.03 7.25 -10.50
N GLY A 26 -3.33 6.14 -9.86
CA GLY A 26 -2.31 5.23 -9.33
C GLY A 26 -2.89 4.24 -8.34
N PHE A 27 -2.15 3.96 -7.27
CA PHE A 27 -2.60 3.07 -6.19
C PHE A 27 -2.60 3.75 -4.83
N LEU A 28 -3.69 3.53 -4.09
CA LEU A 28 -3.68 3.62 -2.63
C LEU A 28 -3.23 2.25 -2.10
N VAL A 29 -2.21 2.24 -1.26
CA VAL A 29 -1.66 1.03 -0.66
C VAL A 29 -1.75 1.12 0.86
N LEU A 30 -2.53 0.23 1.46
CA LEU A 30 -2.50 0.01 2.91
C LEU A 30 -1.50 -1.10 3.17
N LEU A 31 -0.48 -0.85 3.98
CA LEU A 31 0.65 -1.76 4.18
C LEU A 31 0.79 -2.17 5.64
N GLY A 32 0.69 -3.47 5.91
CA GLY A 32 0.91 -4.08 7.21
C GLY A 32 2.19 -4.90 7.26
N VAL A 33 2.93 -4.79 8.37
CA VAL A 33 4.16 -5.52 8.62
C VAL A 33 3.92 -6.57 9.69
N HIS A 34 4.33 -7.82 9.40
CA HIS A 34 4.26 -8.95 10.33
C HIS A 34 5.49 -9.00 11.23
N THR A 35 5.34 -9.58 12.43
CA THR A 35 6.44 -9.75 13.39
C THR A 35 7.68 -10.44 12.82
N ASP A 36 7.50 -11.36 11.86
CA ASP A 36 8.58 -12.15 11.26
C ASP A 36 9.11 -11.57 9.94
N ASP A 37 8.60 -10.42 9.50
CA ASP A 37 9.03 -9.83 8.24
C ASP A 37 10.46 -9.29 8.33
N THR A 38 11.15 -9.39 7.19
CA THR A 38 12.51 -8.90 6.99
C THR A 38 12.58 -8.10 5.69
N ALA A 39 13.77 -7.63 5.35
CA ALA A 39 14.01 -6.94 4.07
C ALA A 39 13.55 -7.75 2.85
N ALA A 40 13.60 -9.09 2.94
CA ALA A 40 13.15 -9.96 1.85
C ALA A 40 11.65 -9.78 1.54
N GLN A 41 10.80 -9.64 2.55
CA GLN A 41 9.38 -9.38 2.37
C GLN A 41 9.14 -7.98 1.81
N ALA A 42 9.91 -6.98 2.25
CA ALA A 42 9.82 -5.62 1.70
C ALA A 42 10.14 -5.59 0.20
N GLU A 43 11.21 -6.26 -0.22
CA GLU A 43 11.57 -6.41 -1.64
C GLU A 43 10.44 -7.09 -2.44
N LYS A 44 9.93 -8.19 -1.93
CA LYS A 44 8.89 -8.97 -2.61
C LYS A 44 7.61 -8.17 -2.80
N ILE A 45 7.15 -7.47 -1.77
CA ILE A 45 5.90 -6.72 -1.86
C ILE A 45 6.03 -5.46 -2.72
N ALA A 46 7.17 -4.76 -2.65
CA ALA A 46 7.45 -3.62 -3.50
C ALA A 46 7.48 -4.03 -4.99
N ASP A 47 8.16 -5.13 -5.31
CA ASP A 47 8.19 -5.67 -6.66
C ASP A 47 6.78 -5.97 -7.19
N LYS A 48 5.97 -6.64 -6.37
CA LYS A 48 4.61 -6.99 -6.75
C LYS A 48 3.73 -5.76 -6.96
N ILE A 49 3.75 -4.80 -6.03
CA ILE A 49 2.96 -3.56 -6.14
C ILE A 49 3.31 -2.80 -7.41
N CYS A 50 4.61 -2.60 -7.66
CA CYS A 50 5.08 -1.84 -8.82
C CYS A 50 4.78 -2.54 -10.16
N GLY A 51 4.67 -3.85 -10.16
CA GLY A 51 4.46 -4.66 -11.35
C GLY A 51 3.02 -5.09 -11.63
N LEU A 52 2.07 -4.78 -10.74
CA LEU A 52 0.67 -5.22 -10.93
C LEU A 52 0.07 -4.70 -12.23
N ARG A 53 -0.44 -5.62 -13.04
CA ARG A 53 -0.97 -5.33 -14.38
C ARG A 53 -2.50 -5.21 -14.33
N VAL A 54 -2.98 -4.16 -13.70
CA VAL A 54 -4.43 -3.92 -13.46
C VAL A 54 -4.96 -2.65 -14.10
N PHE A 55 -4.18 -2.00 -14.94
CA PHE A 55 -4.64 -0.88 -15.77
C PHE A 55 -5.04 -1.40 -17.16
N GLU A 56 -6.08 -0.80 -17.72
CA GLU A 56 -6.62 -1.22 -19.01
C GLU A 56 -5.68 -0.86 -20.15
N ASP A 57 -5.52 -1.82 -21.07
CA ASP A 57 -4.84 -1.59 -22.34
C ASP A 57 -5.84 -1.02 -23.40
N GLU A 58 -5.35 -0.85 -24.63
CA GLU A 58 -6.15 -0.34 -25.75
C GLU A 58 -7.36 -1.21 -26.10
N ASN A 59 -7.39 -2.48 -25.65
CA ASN A 59 -8.50 -3.41 -25.84
C ASN A 59 -9.44 -3.47 -24.63
N GLY A 60 -9.24 -2.60 -23.63
CA GLY A 60 -10.07 -2.57 -22.42
C GLY A 60 -9.78 -3.70 -21.44
N LYS A 61 -8.64 -4.39 -21.57
CA LYS A 61 -8.25 -5.49 -20.69
C LYS A 61 -7.24 -5.04 -19.66
N MET A 62 -7.35 -5.54 -18.41
CA MET A 62 -6.36 -5.32 -17.37
C MET A 62 -5.05 -6.01 -17.75
N ASN A 63 -4.09 -5.23 -18.23
CA ASN A 63 -2.85 -5.71 -18.80
C ASN A 63 -1.64 -4.83 -18.52
N LEU A 64 -1.83 -3.54 -18.31
CA LEU A 64 -0.72 -2.59 -18.11
C LEU A 64 -0.38 -2.44 -16.63
N ASN A 65 0.94 -2.41 -16.33
CA ASN A 65 1.41 -1.99 -15.01
C ASN A 65 1.31 -0.46 -14.86
N PRO A 66 1.52 0.10 -13.66
CA PRO A 66 1.36 1.53 -13.45
C PRO A 66 2.26 2.41 -14.32
N ILE A 67 3.51 2.02 -14.56
CA ILE A 67 4.43 2.80 -15.40
C ILE A 67 3.95 2.82 -16.85
N ALA A 68 3.58 1.67 -17.39
CA ALA A 68 3.05 1.58 -18.77
C ALA A 68 1.73 2.36 -18.94
N ALA A 69 0.95 2.46 -17.89
CA ALA A 69 -0.33 3.18 -17.88
C ALA A 69 -0.18 4.68 -17.57
N ASN A 70 1.04 5.18 -17.38
CA ASN A 70 1.30 6.55 -16.92
C ASN A 70 0.56 6.88 -15.60
N ALA A 71 0.56 5.91 -14.68
CA ALA A 71 -0.14 5.97 -13.40
C ALA A 71 0.79 5.58 -12.24
N ALA A 72 2.08 5.88 -12.35
CA ALA A 72 3.10 5.48 -11.38
C ALA A 72 3.09 6.38 -10.13
N ASN A 73 1.93 6.50 -9.50
CA ASN A 73 1.73 7.23 -8.27
C ASN A 73 1.24 6.29 -7.18
N LEU A 74 1.86 6.35 -6.02
CA LEU A 74 1.48 5.57 -4.84
C LEU A 74 1.21 6.49 -3.66
N LEU A 75 0.12 6.22 -2.94
CA LEU A 75 -0.08 6.72 -1.58
C LEU A 75 0.02 5.50 -0.66
N ILE A 76 1.10 5.41 0.10
CA ILE A 76 1.37 4.26 0.98
C ILE A 76 1.09 4.66 2.42
N ILE A 77 0.14 3.96 3.04
CA ILE A 77 -0.31 4.20 4.41
C ILE A 77 0.00 2.95 5.25
N SER A 78 0.66 3.14 6.39
CA SER A 78 0.87 2.04 7.34
C SER A 78 -0.46 1.59 7.93
N GLN A 79 -0.69 0.27 8.00
CA GLN A 79 -1.95 -0.32 8.44
C GLN A 79 -1.69 -1.63 9.20
N PHE A 80 -1.35 -1.54 10.49
CA PHE A 80 -1.07 -2.72 11.31
C PHE A 80 -2.30 -3.63 11.48
N THR A 81 -3.50 -3.06 11.37
CA THR A 81 -4.76 -3.80 11.51
C THR A 81 -4.97 -4.86 10.42
N LEU A 82 -4.16 -4.87 9.36
CA LEU A 82 -4.17 -5.95 8.37
C LEU A 82 -3.73 -7.30 8.98
N PHE A 83 -3.08 -7.28 10.16
CA PHE A 83 -2.73 -8.46 10.93
C PHE A 83 -3.63 -8.66 12.15
N ALA A 84 -4.89 -8.23 12.04
CA ALA A 84 -5.87 -8.47 13.08
C ALA A 84 -6.22 -9.95 13.19
N ASP A 85 -6.25 -10.47 14.42
CA ASP A 85 -6.87 -11.74 14.74
C ASP A 85 -8.32 -11.47 15.17
N CYS A 86 -9.26 -11.87 14.32
CA CYS A 86 -10.68 -11.61 14.49
C CYS A 86 -11.47 -12.85 14.95
N ARG A 87 -10.80 -13.86 15.53
CA ARG A 87 -11.51 -15.03 16.09
C ARG A 87 -12.45 -14.64 17.21
N SER A 88 -12.17 -13.57 17.93
CA SER A 88 -13.14 -12.90 18.80
C SER A 88 -13.59 -11.59 18.17
N ARG A 89 -14.71 -11.03 18.68
CA ARG A 89 -15.23 -9.75 18.17
C ARG A 89 -14.33 -8.56 18.52
N ARG A 90 -13.52 -8.69 19.56
CA ARG A 90 -12.46 -7.73 19.89
C ARG A 90 -11.18 -8.22 19.19
N PRO A 91 -10.71 -7.54 18.12
CA PRO A 91 -9.53 -8.01 17.40
C PRO A 91 -8.26 -7.95 18.25
N GLY A 92 -7.41 -8.95 18.08
CA GLY A 92 -6.06 -8.95 18.62
C GLY A 92 -5.04 -8.58 17.56
N PHE A 93 -3.87 -8.06 17.96
CA PHE A 93 -2.85 -7.59 17.03
C PHE A 93 -1.46 -8.14 17.34
N THR A 94 -1.37 -9.34 17.92
CA THR A 94 -0.10 -9.96 18.33
C THR A 94 0.82 -10.30 17.14
N GLU A 95 0.25 -10.48 15.94
CA GLU A 95 1.03 -10.74 14.73
C GLU A 95 1.52 -9.48 14.02
N ALA A 96 1.01 -8.31 14.39
CA ALA A 96 1.49 -7.05 13.85
C ALA A 96 2.84 -6.69 14.44
N ALA A 97 3.81 -6.34 13.59
CA ALA A 97 5.13 -5.91 14.04
C ALA A 97 5.02 -4.63 14.88
N ARG A 98 5.88 -4.54 15.90
CA ARG A 98 6.01 -3.33 16.70
C ARG A 98 6.73 -2.24 15.89
N PRO A 99 6.60 -0.95 16.29
CA PRO A 99 7.19 0.17 15.56
C PRO A 99 8.68 0.02 15.25
N GLU A 100 9.47 -0.56 16.16
CA GLU A 100 10.91 -0.74 16.00
C GLU A 100 11.25 -1.61 14.78
N THR A 101 10.39 -2.54 14.42
CA THR A 101 10.53 -3.41 13.23
C THR A 101 9.72 -2.86 12.06
N ALA A 102 8.51 -2.38 12.33
CA ALA A 102 7.57 -1.97 11.28
C ALA A 102 8.03 -0.71 10.54
N ILE A 103 8.52 0.31 11.25
CA ILE A 103 8.91 1.59 10.63
C ILE A 103 10.04 1.41 9.61
N PRO A 104 11.17 0.74 9.93
CA PRO A 104 12.23 0.54 8.94
C PRO A 104 11.78 -0.23 7.71
N LEU A 105 10.91 -1.24 7.86
CA LEU A 105 10.42 -2.04 6.74
C LEU A 105 9.40 -1.27 5.90
N TYR A 106 8.53 -0.48 6.53
CA TYR A 106 7.62 0.41 5.84
C TYR A 106 8.40 1.43 4.99
N GLU A 107 9.41 2.06 5.56
CA GLU A 107 10.30 3.00 4.85
C GLU A 107 11.07 2.32 3.71
N ALA A 108 11.51 1.07 3.92
CA ALA A 108 12.18 0.29 2.87
C ALA A 108 11.29 0.07 1.65
N VAL A 109 10.01 -0.26 1.85
CA VAL A 109 9.05 -0.41 0.74
C VAL A 109 8.88 0.90 -0.02
N ILE A 110 8.76 2.02 0.68
CA ILE A 110 8.66 3.35 0.07
C ILE A 110 9.88 3.64 -0.81
N ASP A 111 11.08 3.44 -0.26
CA ASP A 111 12.34 3.69 -0.98
C ASP A 111 12.50 2.79 -2.21
N LEU A 112 12.14 1.51 -2.08
CA LEU A 112 12.18 0.56 -3.20
C LEU A 112 11.23 0.96 -4.32
N CYS A 113 10.03 1.45 -4.00
CA CYS A 113 9.09 1.94 -4.99
C CYS A 113 9.61 3.21 -5.68
N ARG A 114 10.21 4.14 -4.92
CA ARG A 114 10.83 5.35 -5.47
C ARG A 114 11.98 5.02 -6.42
N GLN A 115 12.83 4.05 -6.05
CA GLN A 115 13.94 3.59 -6.90
C GLN A 115 13.45 3.01 -8.23
N ARG A 116 12.22 2.50 -8.28
CA ARG A 116 11.58 1.97 -9.49
C ARG A 116 10.89 3.03 -10.33
N GLY A 117 11.03 4.29 -9.99
CA GLY A 117 10.50 5.42 -10.76
C GLY A 117 9.10 5.87 -10.36
N PHE A 118 8.60 5.43 -9.21
CA PHE A 118 7.29 5.83 -8.71
C PHE A 118 7.37 7.14 -7.91
N HIS A 119 6.36 7.98 -8.10
CA HIS A 119 6.08 9.06 -7.16
C HIS A 119 5.34 8.46 -5.95
N VAL A 120 5.91 8.60 -4.77
CA VAL A 120 5.34 8.03 -3.54
C VAL A 120 5.04 9.12 -2.53
N GLU A 121 3.75 9.23 -2.18
CA GLU A 121 3.27 10.01 -1.05
C GLU A 121 2.95 9.08 0.12
N THR A 122 3.01 9.58 1.32
CA THR A 122 2.84 8.80 2.55
C THR A 122 2.00 9.53 3.58
N GLY A 123 1.50 8.78 4.56
CA GLY A 123 1.02 9.34 5.81
C GLY A 123 2.15 9.48 6.83
N VAL A 124 1.77 9.51 8.11
CA VAL A 124 2.70 9.50 9.24
C VAL A 124 2.40 8.25 10.07
N PHE A 125 3.42 7.43 10.27
CA PHE A 125 3.29 6.20 11.05
C PHE A 125 2.75 6.49 12.45
N GLY A 126 1.67 5.79 12.84
CA GLY A 126 1.06 5.92 14.15
C GLY A 126 0.13 7.14 14.34
N ALA A 127 0.04 8.04 13.37
CA ALA A 127 -0.87 9.16 13.44
C ALA A 127 -2.33 8.74 13.22
N ASP A 128 -3.27 9.55 13.72
CA ASP A 128 -4.67 9.46 13.32
C ASP A 128 -4.83 10.10 11.95
N MET A 129 -5.26 9.31 10.98
CA MET A 129 -5.30 9.70 9.57
C MET A 129 -6.69 9.51 8.99
N GLN A 130 -7.13 10.49 8.20
CA GLN A 130 -8.34 10.38 7.38
C GLN A 130 -7.91 10.13 5.94
N VAL A 131 -8.17 8.92 5.45
CA VAL A 131 -7.78 8.50 4.10
C VAL A 131 -8.99 8.51 3.19
N ARG A 132 -8.90 9.27 2.10
CA ARG A 132 -9.94 9.35 1.08
C ARG A 132 -9.42 8.82 -0.23
N SER A 133 -10.29 8.14 -0.96
CA SER A 133 -9.95 7.65 -2.30
C SER A 133 -11.17 7.50 -3.17
N GLN A 134 -10.94 7.62 -4.48
CA GLN A 134 -11.91 7.22 -5.47
C GLN A 134 -11.41 5.91 -6.09
N ASN A 135 -11.99 4.80 -5.64
CA ASN A 135 -11.68 3.47 -6.18
C ASN A 135 -12.18 3.39 -7.63
N ASP A 136 -11.25 3.13 -8.54
CA ASP A 136 -11.54 3.09 -9.97
C ASP A 136 -11.79 1.66 -10.43
N GLY A 137 -13.06 1.39 -10.74
CA GLY A 137 -13.44 0.08 -11.26
C GLY A 137 -14.66 -0.55 -10.61
N PRO A 138 -14.73 -0.88 -9.32
CA PRO A 138 -13.65 -0.89 -8.34
C PRO A 138 -12.62 -1.98 -8.62
N VAL A 139 -11.36 -1.74 -8.25
CA VAL A 139 -10.29 -2.74 -8.30
C VAL A 139 -9.51 -2.68 -7.01
N THR A 140 -9.61 -3.73 -6.22
CA THR A 140 -8.97 -3.86 -4.91
C THR A 140 -8.31 -5.24 -4.83
N ILE A 141 -6.99 -5.25 -4.62
CA ILE A 141 -6.16 -6.45 -4.63
C ILE A 141 -5.55 -6.65 -3.25
N LEU A 142 -5.65 -7.86 -2.73
CA LEU A 142 -4.99 -8.25 -1.49
C LEU A 142 -3.69 -8.99 -1.83
N LEU A 143 -2.57 -8.51 -1.28
CA LEU A 143 -1.26 -9.16 -1.39
C LEU A 143 -0.82 -9.66 -0.02
N ASP A 144 -0.29 -10.88 0.02
CA ASP A 144 0.35 -11.46 1.21
C ASP A 144 1.66 -12.12 0.77
N THR A 145 2.77 -11.70 1.38
CA THR A 145 4.09 -12.23 1.01
C THR A 145 4.24 -13.73 1.27
N LYS A 146 3.40 -14.30 2.13
CA LYS A 146 3.36 -15.75 2.35
C LYS A 146 2.80 -16.53 1.17
N GLU A 147 2.06 -15.87 0.30
CA GLU A 147 1.41 -16.46 -0.87
C GLU A 147 2.07 -16.08 -2.20
N LEU A 148 3.08 -15.24 -2.14
CA LEU A 148 3.76 -14.72 -3.33
C LEU A 148 5.03 -15.49 -3.68
#